data_6c63cf6b3a121a0355ede387abddf388
#
_entry.id   6c63cf6b3a121a0355ede387abddf388
#
_cell.length_a   1.000
_cell.length_b   1.000
_cell.length_c   1.000
_cell.angle_alpha   90.00
_cell.angle_beta   90.00
_cell.angle_gamma   90.00
#
_symmetry.space_group_name_H-M   'P 1'
#
loop_
_entity.id
_entity.type
_entity.pdbx_description
1 polymer ?
#
loop_
_entity_poly.entity_id
_entity_poly.type
_entity_poly.pdbx_seq_one_letter_code
_entity_poly.pdbx_strand_id
1 'polypeptide(L)'
;PGLAVLPGSPVDNVARERYSTVYMPGGKITMLPDEVVQVYTLLEGRDCPALSLYLDVSRDFIVTGNESRIERVPVVANLRHHDIEPVFNETTLVEGGPDFPWKAELTLLWELATVLEAGRGTPAANQNMVDFNFSVDWNEITPDGPGKIEIGRRSRGSPLDKLVAELMIAANSTWGKALSNAGIPAL
;
A
#
# COMPACT_ATOMS: atom_id res chain seq x y z
N PRO A 1 -4.88 9.12 10.81
CA PRO A 1 -5.44 10.44 11.20
C PRO A 1 -6.71 10.34 12.02
N GLY A 2 -7.49 9.24 11.95
CA GLY A 2 -8.78 9.11 12.65
C GLY A 2 -8.75 9.46 14.13
N LEU A 3 -7.70 9.11 14.87
CA LEU A 3 -7.54 9.46 16.28
C LEU A 3 -7.27 10.96 16.53
N ALA A 4 -6.79 11.68 15.52
CA ALA A 4 -6.47 13.09 15.60
C ALA A 4 -7.60 14.01 15.08
N VAL A 5 -8.62 13.42 14.44
CA VAL A 5 -9.76 14.15 13.90
C VAL A 5 -10.93 14.03 14.88
N LEU A 6 -11.19 15.12 15.61
CA LEU A 6 -12.32 15.16 16.55
C LEU A 6 -13.64 15.34 15.80
N PRO A 7 -14.71 14.61 16.18
CA PRO A 7 -16.04 14.79 15.61
C PRO A 7 -16.51 16.25 15.71
N GLY A 8 -17.02 16.81 14.62
CA GLY A 8 -17.48 18.19 14.54
C GLY A 8 -16.38 19.24 14.38
N SER A 9 -15.10 18.84 14.34
CA SER A 9 -13.99 19.76 14.05
C SER A 9 -14.03 20.25 12.59
N PRO A 10 -13.33 21.34 12.24
CA PRO A 10 -13.25 21.80 10.85
C PRO A 10 -12.74 20.71 9.89
N VAL A 11 -11.80 19.87 10.34
CA VAL A 11 -11.28 18.75 9.55
C VAL A 11 -12.34 17.67 9.33
N ASP A 12 -13.10 17.32 10.37
CA ASP A 12 -14.21 16.36 10.26
C ASP A 12 -15.29 16.86 9.30
N ASN A 13 -15.63 18.15 9.36
CA ASN A 13 -16.63 18.76 8.48
C ASN A 13 -16.18 18.68 7.00
N VAL A 14 -14.92 19.03 6.71
CA VAL A 14 -14.37 18.91 5.36
C VAL A 14 -14.38 17.44 4.88
N ALA A 15 -14.00 16.50 5.76
CA ALA A 15 -14.03 15.07 5.44
C ALA A 15 -15.46 14.58 5.15
N ARG A 16 -16.46 15.04 5.89
CA ARG A 16 -17.89 14.73 5.68
C ARG A 16 -18.44 15.26 4.36
N GLU A 17 -17.95 16.39 3.89
CA GLU A 17 -18.37 16.98 2.61
C GLU A 17 -17.71 16.23 1.43
N ARG A 18 -16.46 15.80 1.57
CA ARG A 18 -15.69 15.18 0.50
C ARG A 18 -15.83 13.66 0.41
N TYR A 19 -16.09 12.97 1.50
CA TYR A 19 -16.25 11.52 1.66
C TYR A 19 -15.05 10.66 1.28
N SER A 20 -14.35 10.98 0.20
CA SER A 20 -13.19 10.21 -0.27
C SER A 20 -12.17 11.10 -0.98
N THR A 21 -11.01 10.52 -1.30
CA THR A 21 -10.04 11.16 -2.18
C THR A 21 -10.36 10.78 -3.63
N VAL A 22 -10.48 11.80 -4.49
CA VAL A 22 -10.68 11.63 -5.93
C VAL A 22 -9.35 11.80 -6.63
N TYR A 23 -8.96 10.79 -7.39
CA TYR A 23 -7.74 10.82 -8.20
C TYR A 23 -8.09 11.13 -9.65
N MET A 24 -7.35 12.06 -10.24
CA MET A 24 -7.54 12.53 -11.61
C MET A 24 -6.19 12.55 -12.32
N PRO A 25 -6.16 12.48 -13.66
CA PRO A 25 -4.93 12.77 -14.41
C PRO A 25 -4.37 14.15 -14.00
N GLY A 26 -3.11 14.19 -13.57
CA GLY A 26 -2.44 15.43 -13.18
C GLY A 26 -2.78 15.99 -11.80
N GLY A 27 -3.65 15.31 -10.98
CA GLY A 27 -3.98 15.82 -9.64
C GLY A 27 -4.84 14.90 -8.80
N LYS A 28 -5.14 15.36 -7.61
CA LYS A 28 -6.09 14.70 -6.70
C LYS A 28 -6.81 15.74 -5.84
N ILE A 29 -8.05 15.44 -5.48
CA ILE A 29 -8.79 16.15 -4.43
C ILE A 29 -8.82 15.23 -3.22
N THR A 30 -8.12 15.60 -2.17
CA THR A 30 -8.01 14.79 -0.95
C THR A 30 -9.24 14.94 -0.06
N MET A 31 -9.68 13.86 0.58
CA MET A 31 -10.76 13.89 1.57
C MET A 31 -10.41 14.80 2.74
N LEU A 32 -9.17 14.74 3.21
CA LEU A 32 -8.67 15.58 4.30
C LEU A 32 -7.96 16.82 3.74
N PRO A 33 -7.90 17.94 4.49
CA PRO A 33 -7.07 19.09 4.14
C PRO A 33 -5.60 18.70 3.93
N ASP A 34 -4.91 19.41 3.04
CA ASP A 34 -3.53 19.09 2.67
C ASP A 34 -2.56 19.15 3.86
N GLU A 35 -2.76 20.05 4.80
CA GLU A 35 -1.96 20.15 6.02
C GLU A 35 -2.06 18.87 6.86
N VAL A 36 -3.25 18.29 6.96
CA VAL A 36 -3.46 16.99 7.65
C VAL A 36 -2.82 15.84 6.86
N VAL A 37 -3.02 15.82 5.54
CA VAL A 37 -2.41 14.82 4.67
C VAL A 37 -0.89 14.84 4.81
N GLN A 38 -0.25 16.01 4.81
CA GLN A 38 1.19 16.15 4.96
C GLN A 38 1.72 15.58 6.27
N VAL A 39 0.99 15.72 7.38
CA VAL A 39 1.40 15.19 8.69
C VAL A 39 1.42 13.66 8.70
N TYR A 40 0.44 13.03 8.03
CA TYR A 40 0.23 11.57 8.08
C TYR A 40 0.72 10.81 6.84
N THR A 41 1.26 11.51 5.85
CA THR A 41 1.84 10.85 4.68
C THR A 41 3.18 10.20 5.02
N LEU A 42 3.33 8.93 4.67
CA LEU A 42 4.57 8.18 4.81
C LEU A 42 5.59 8.64 3.74
N LEU A 43 6.24 9.78 3.99
CA LEU A 43 7.28 10.33 3.13
C LEU A 43 8.65 9.88 3.60
N GLU A 44 9.48 9.48 2.66
CA GLU A 44 10.87 9.13 2.89
C GLU A 44 11.65 10.24 3.60
N GLY A 45 12.51 9.85 4.52
CA GLY A 45 13.38 10.75 5.28
C GLY A 45 12.70 11.48 6.45
N ARG A 46 11.48 11.08 6.85
CA ARG A 46 10.78 11.70 7.99
C ARG A 46 10.09 10.69 8.90
N ASP A 47 9.88 11.09 10.14
CA ASP A 47 9.05 10.34 11.08
C ASP A 47 7.57 10.65 10.86
N CYS A 48 6.76 9.61 10.76
CA CYS A 48 5.33 9.73 10.55
C CYS A 48 4.54 9.08 11.70
N PRO A 49 3.49 9.74 12.25
CA PRO A 49 2.58 9.08 13.18
C PRO A 49 1.85 7.93 12.47
N ALA A 50 1.92 6.74 13.05
CA ALA A 50 1.36 5.54 12.46
C ALA A 50 0.65 4.67 13.50
N LEU A 51 -0.31 3.88 13.04
CA LEU A 51 -0.77 2.67 13.70
C LEU A 51 -0.01 1.52 13.07
N SER A 52 0.92 0.93 13.82
CA SER A 52 1.76 -0.18 13.37
C SER A 52 1.20 -1.51 13.86
N LEU A 53 1.22 -2.51 13.00
CA LEU A 53 0.99 -3.89 13.37
C LEU A 53 2.31 -4.65 13.31
N TYR A 54 2.72 -5.20 14.44
CA TYR A 54 3.84 -6.10 14.56
C TYR A 54 3.33 -7.55 14.52
N LEU A 55 3.99 -8.38 13.73
CA LEU A 55 3.71 -9.80 13.64
C LEU A 55 4.95 -10.58 14.10
N ASP A 56 4.79 -11.45 15.09
CA ASP A 56 5.80 -12.43 15.46
C ASP A 56 5.72 -13.60 14.49
N VAL A 57 6.79 -13.84 13.74
CA VAL A 57 6.83 -14.85 12.69
C VAL A 57 7.90 -15.88 13.03
N SER A 58 7.54 -17.17 13.03
CA SER A 58 8.48 -18.28 13.21
C SER A 58 9.39 -18.45 11.99
N ARG A 59 10.40 -19.33 12.11
CA ARG A 59 11.29 -19.68 10.98
C ARG A 59 10.56 -20.33 9.81
N ASP A 60 9.41 -20.94 10.07
CA ASP A 60 8.56 -21.58 9.06
C ASP A 60 7.48 -20.62 8.54
N PHE A 61 7.66 -19.31 8.73
CA PHE A 61 6.73 -18.24 8.34
C PHE A 61 5.31 -18.35 8.92
N ILE A 62 5.18 -18.99 10.09
CA ILE A 62 3.91 -19.06 10.82
C ILE A 62 3.82 -17.84 11.75
N VAL A 63 2.71 -17.11 11.67
CA VAL A 63 2.43 -16.01 12.59
C VAL A 63 2.03 -16.57 13.94
N THR A 64 2.85 -16.32 14.96
CA THR A 64 2.68 -16.84 16.32
C THR A 64 2.16 -15.80 17.32
N GLY A 65 2.25 -14.52 16.98
CA GLY A 65 1.78 -13.43 17.82
C GLY A 65 1.60 -12.14 17.03
N ASN A 66 0.94 -11.18 17.66
CA ASN A 66 0.82 -9.84 17.09
C ASN A 66 0.69 -8.78 18.17
N GLU A 67 1.13 -7.57 17.85
CA GLU A 67 0.98 -6.39 18.70
C GLU A 67 0.66 -5.17 17.83
N SER A 68 -0.22 -4.30 18.31
CA SER A 68 -0.52 -3.02 17.65
C SER A 68 -0.02 -1.85 18.48
N ARG A 69 0.66 -0.91 17.86
CA ARG A 69 1.22 0.28 18.52
C ARG A 69 0.86 1.55 17.79
N ILE A 70 0.58 2.59 18.56
CA ILE A 70 0.51 3.96 18.04
C ILE A 70 1.87 4.59 18.30
N GLU A 71 2.58 4.93 17.25
CA GLU A 71 3.98 5.35 17.34
C GLU A 71 4.37 6.31 16.21
N ARG A 72 5.59 6.82 16.27
CA ARG A 72 6.23 7.53 15.16
C ARG A 72 7.20 6.57 14.49
N VAL A 73 6.97 6.34 13.19
CA VAL A 73 7.78 5.43 12.38
C VAL A 73 8.70 6.23 11.47
N PRO A 74 10.01 6.00 11.50
CA PRO A 74 10.91 6.57 10.52
C PRO A 74 10.67 5.90 9.16
N VAL A 75 10.34 6.70 8.14
CA VAL A 75 10.19 6.20 6.77
C VAL A 75 11.53 6.28 6.06
N VAL A 76 12.18 5.14 5.92
CA VAL A 76 13.54 5.05 5.37
C VAL A 76 13.55 5.06 3.85
N ALA A 77 12.56 4.43 3.23
CA ALA A 77 12.44 4.36 1.78
C ALA A 77 10.98 4.23 1.34
N ASN A 78 10.67 4.77 0.16
CA ASN A 78 9.41 4.55 -0.55
C ASN A 78 9.68 3.73 -1.81
N LEU A 79 9.44 2.43 -1.74
CA LEU A 79 9.64 1.53 -2.86
C LEU A 79 8.46 1.63 -3.83
N ARG A 80 8.74 1.95 -5.10
CA ARG A 80 7.73 2.06 -6.14
C ARG A 80 7.73 0.84 -7.05
N HIS A 81 6.57 0.37 -7.46
CA HIS A 81 6.43 -0.80 -8.32
C HIS A 81 7.29 -0.70 -9.59
N HIS A 82 7.25 0.45 -10.28
CA HIS A 82 8.00 0.65 -11.52
C HIS A 82 9.52 0.62 -11.35
N ASP A 83 10.02 0.91 -10.13
CA ASP A 83 11.46 0.85 -9.83
C ASP A 83 11.91 -0.56 -9.44
N ILE A 84 11.05 -1.30 -8.74
CA ILE A 84 11.40 -2.59 -8.13
C ILE A 84 11.01 -3.78 -9.01
N GLU A 85 9.89 -3.76 -9.73
CA GLU A 85 9.48 -4.88 -10.60
C GLU A 85 10.54 -5.34 -11.62
N PRO A 86 11.36 -4.46 -12.22
CA PRO A 86 12.43 -4.92 -13.13
C PRO A 86 13.48 -5.82 -12.47
N VAL A 87 13.70 -5.66 -11.15
CA VAL A 87 14.72 -6.40 -10.39
C VAL A 87 14.15 -7.42 -9.41
N PHE A 88 12.85 -7.34 -9.12
CA PHE A 88 12.13 -8.24 -8.22
C PHE A 88 10.85 -8.74 -8.89
N ASN A 89 10.96 -9.84 -9.62
CA ASN A 89 9.88 -10.46 -10.38
C ASN A 89 10.04 -11.99 -10.39
N GLU A 90 9.13 -12.70 -11.02
CA GLU A 90 9.15 -14.17 -11.05
C GLU A 90 10.47 -14.74 -11.59
N THR A 91 11.01 -14.16 -12.65
CA THR A 91 12.27 -14.60 -13.25
C THR A 91 13.44 -14.40 -12.29
N THR A 92 13.57 -13.21 -11.71
CA THR A 92 14.68 -12.89 -10.82
C THR A 92 14.60 -13.62 -9.48
N LEU A 93 13.42 -14.01 -9.04
CA LEU A 93 13.24 -14.85 -7.86
C LEU A 93 13.71 -16.30 -8.07
N VAL A 94 13.56 -16.84 -9.29
CA VAL A 94 13.96 -18.21 -9.62
C VAL A 94 15.43 -18.28 -10.05
N GLU A 95 15.86 -17.41 -10.95
CA GLU A 95 17.19 -17.46 -11.59
C GLU A 95 18.27 -16.72 -10.81
N GLY A 96 17.88 -15.94 -9.80
CA GLY A 96 18.78 -15.01 -9.12
C GLY A 96 18.95 -13.72 -9.92
N GLY A 97 18.34 -12.65 -9.43
CA GLY A 97 18.44 -11.32 -10.03
C GLY A 97 19.63 -10.52 -9.49
N PRO A 98 19.85 -9.33 -10.04
CA PRO A 98 20.84 -8.40 -9.55
C PRO A 98 20.64 -8.08 -8.07
N ASP A 99 21.70 -7.62 -7.43
CA ASP A 99 21.60 -7.08 -6.09
C ASP A 99 21.04 -5.65 -6.14
N PHE A 100 20.18 -5.31 -5.18
CA PHE A 100 19.57 -3.99 -5.06
C PHE A 100 19.20 -3.69 -3.60
N PRO A 101 19.03 -2.42 -3.21
CA PRO A 101 18.62 -2.06 -1.86
C PRO A 101 17.31 -2.76 -1.44
N TRP A 102 17.27 -3.29 -0.21
CA TRP A 102 16.10 -3.95 0.39
C TRP A 102 15.74 -5.32 -0.21
N LYS A 103 16.64 -5.93 -0.99
CA LYS A 103 16.41 -7.25 -1.59
C LYS A 103 16.16 -8.32 -0.52
N ALA A 104 16.93 -8.32 0.56
CA ALA A 104 16.79 -9.31 1.63
C ALA A 104 15.43 -9.19 2.33
N GLU A 105 15.01 -7.96 2.64
CA GLU A 105 13.72 -7.68 3.27
C GLU A 105 12.55 -8.05 2.36
N LEU A 106 12.63 -7.70 1.07
CA LEU A 106 11.58 -8.06 0.10
C LEU A 106 11.50 -9.56 -0.13
N THR A 107 12.65 -10.26 -0.12
CA THR A 107 12.68 -11.73 -0.23
C THR A 107 12.01 -12.38 0.98
N LEU A 108 12.34 -11.93 2.19
CA LEU A 108 11.70 -12.39 3.43
C LEU A 108 10.19 -12.17 3.42
N LEU A 109 9.75 -10.98 3.00
CA LEU A 109 8.32 -10.64 2.90
C LEU A 109 7.62 -11.45 1.80
N TRP A 110 8.30 -11.77 0.71
CA TRP A 110 7.79 -12.64 -0.34
C TRP A 110 7.57 -14.08 0.15
N GLU A 111 8.52 -14.64 0.88
CA GLU A 111 8.41 -15.97 1.48
C GLU A 111 7.23 -16.02 2.47
N LEU A 112 7.12 -15.02 3.34
CA LEU A 112 5.96 -14.88 4.24
C LEU A 112 4.65 -14.79 3.45
N ALA A 113 4.56 -13.94 2.44
CA ALA A 113 3.36 -13.77 1.64
C ALA A 113 2.94 -15.06 0.94
N THR A 114 3.91 -15.86 0.47
CA THR A 114 3.67 -17.14 -0.16
C THR A 114 3.07 -18.16 0.82
N VAL A 115 3.56 -18.21 2.05
CA VAL A 115 3.00 -19.07 3.10
C VAL A 115 1.60 -18.61 3.53
N LEU A 116 1.38 -17.30 3.68
CA LEU A 116 0.07 -16.73 4.02
C LEU A 116 -0.98 -17.05 2.94
N GLU A 117 -0.65 -16.90 1.67
CA GLU A 117 -1.54 -17.24 0.55
C GLU A 117 -1.88 -18.74 0.55
N ALA A 118 -0.88 -19.61 0.70
CA ALA A 118 -1.06 -21.06 0.74
C ALA A 118 -1.96 -21.48 1.93
N GLY A 119 -1.77 -20.88 3.09
CA GLY A 119 -2.59 -21.15 4.29
C GLY A 119 -4.05 -20.71 4.14
N ARG A 120 -4.31 -19.68 3.34
CA ARG A 120 -5.67 -19.18 3.06
C ARG A 120 -6.43 -20.05 2.05
N GLY A 121 -5.74 -20.79 1.21
CA GLY A 121 -6.33 -21.71 0.24
C GLY A 121 -7.08 -21.08 -0.93
N THR A 122 -7.17 -19.76 -0.98
CA THR A 122 -7.84 -19.00 -2.05
C THR A 122 -6.85 -18.05 -2.69
N PRO A 123 -6.48 -18.22 -3.98
CA PRO A 123 -5.62 -17.29 -4.68
C PRO A 123 -6.21 -15.87 -4.66
N ALA A 124 -5.36 -14.85 -4.71
CA ALA A 124 -5.82 -13.48 -4.85
C ALA A 124 -6.66 -13.35 -6.14
N ALA A 125 -7.84 -12.72 -6.00
CA ALA A 125 -8.88 -12.68 -7.06
C ALA A 125 -8.47 -11.96 -8.36
N ASN A 126 -7.29 -11.35 -8.41
CA ASN A 126 -6.88 -10.46 -9.51
C ASN A 126 -5.63 -10.95 -10.26
N GLN A 127 -5.29 -12.23 -10.18
CA GLN A 127 -4.23 -12.80 -10.99
C GLN A 127 -4.62 -12.72 -12.49
N ASN A 128 -3.74 -12.15 -13.31
CA ASN A 128 -3.91 -11.95 -14.75
C ASN A 128 -4.86 -10.82 -15.19
N MET A 129 -5.24 -9.90 -14.31
CA MET A 129 -5.92 -8.68 -14.75
C MET A 129 -4.93 -7.68 -15.34
N VAL A 130 -5.37 -6.99 -16.40
CA VAL A 130 -4.62 -5.89 -17.00
C VAL A 130 -5.11 -4.58 -16.44
N ASP A 131 -4.21 -3.80 -15.88
CA ASP A 131 -4.46 -2.42 -15.49
C ASP A 131 -4.00 -1.46 -16.58
N PHE A 132 -4.72 -0.36 -16.71
CA PHE A 132 -4.32 0.75 -17.55
C PHE A 132 -3.94 1.94 -16.67
N ASN A 133 -2.69 2.39 -16.82
CA ASN A 133 -2.19 3.60 -16.18
C ASN A 133 -2.27 4.75 -17.17
N PHE A 134 -2.67 5.91 -16.69
CA PHE A 134 -2.74 7.12 -17.48
C PHE A 134 -1.72 8.12 -16.93
N SER A 135 -0.89 8.63 -17.81
CA SER A 135 -0.06 9.79 -17.53
C SER A 135 -0.37 10.92 -18.51
N VAL A 136 -0.26 12.15 -18.04
CA VAL A 136 -0.46 13.34 -18.88
C VAL A 136 0.77 14.21 -18.78
N ASP A 137 1.48 14.40 -19.88
CA ASP A 137 2.52 15.42 -19.97
C ASP A 137 1.90 16.74 -20.37
N TRP A 138 1.66 17.60 -19.42
CA TRP A 138 1.06 18.91 -19.60
C TRP A 138 1.97 19.93 -20.33
N ASN A 139 3.26 19.63 -20.50
CA ASN A 139 4.19 20.47 -21.23
C ASN A 139 4.12 20.26 -22.74
N GLU A 140 3.56 19.13 -23.18
CA GLU A 140 3.34 18.88 -24.61
C GLU A 140 2.01 19.50 -25.07
N ILE A 141 2.05 20.18 -26.21
CA ILE A 141 0.87 20.71 -26.90
C ILE A 141 0.58 19.79 -28.09
N THR A 142 -0.60 19.20 -28.10
CA THR A 142 -1.05 18.33 -29.18
C THR A 142 -2.08 19.08 -30.07
N PRO A 143 -2.41 18.59 -31.27
CA PRO A 143 -3.47 19.16 -32.10
C PRO A 143 -4.83 19.25 -31.40
N ASP A 144 -5.09 18.38 -30.42
CA ASP A 144 -6.33 18.30 -29.66
C ASP A 144 -6.34 19.20 -28.41
N GLY A 145 -5.22 19.86 -28.09
CA GLY A 145 -5.09 20.75 -26.94
C GLY A 145 -3.85 20.49 -26.10
N PRO A 146 -3.74 21.15 -24.93
CA PRO A 146 -2.60 20.97 -24.03
C PRO A 146 -2.68 19.59 -23.34
N GLY A 147 -1.53 18.95 -23.25
CA GLY A 147 -1.33 17.68 -22.59
C GLY A 147 -1.32 16.48 -23.55
N LYS A 148 -0.24 15.71 -23.50
CA LYS A 148 -0.14 14.41 -24.18
C LYS A 148 -0.51 13.31 -23.22
N ILE A 149 -1.51 12.53 -23.58
CA ILE A 149 -1.97 11.38 -22.80
C ILE A 149 -1.18 10.14 -23.23
N GLU A 150 -0.56 9.48 -22.28
CA GLU A 150 0.06 8.16 -22.47
C GLU A 150 -0.71 7.11 -21.67
N ILE A 151 -1.03 6.01 -22.33
CA ILE A 151 -1.73 4.88 -21.72
C ILE A 151 -0.76 3.70 -21.63
N GLY A 152 -0.34 3.42 -20.39
CA GLY A 152 0.46 2.24 -20.06
C GLY A 152 -0.41 1.04 -19.74
N ARG A 153 0.03 -0.16 -20.11
CA ARG A 153 -0.57 -1.43 -19.65
C ARG A 153 0.35 -2.07 -18.62
N ARG A 154 -0.24 -2.53 -17.53
CA ARG A 154 0.43 -3.32 -16.50
C ARG A 154 -0.38 -4.57 -16.22
N SER A 155 0.26 -5.73 -16.25
CA SER A 155 -0.38 -6.97 -15.78
C SER A 155 -0.32 -7.00 -14.25
N ARG A 156 -1.44 -7.28 -13.60
CA ARG A 156 -1.48 -7.56 -12.16
C ARG A 156 -1.00 -8.97 -11.86
N GLY A 157 -0.60 -9.20 -10.62
CA GLY A 157 -0.18 -10.50 -10.13
C GLY A 157 1.33 -10.68 -10.06
N SER A 158 2.08 -9.58 -10.17
CA SER A 158 3.52 -9.60 -9.90
C SER A 158 3.81 -10.05 -8.45
N PRO A 159 5.04 -10.52 -8.15
CA PRO A 159 5.45 -10.81 -6.78
C PRO A 159 5.25 -9.65 -5.81
N LEU A 160 5.42 -8.40 -6.25
CA LEU A 160 5.15 -7.22 -5.43
C LEU A 160 3.66 -7.02 -5.16
N ASP A 161 2.79 -7.23 -6.16
CA ASP A 161 1.34 -7.18 -5.96
C ASP A 161 0.88 -8.21 -4.92
N LYS A 162 1.39 -9.44 -5.02
CA LYS A 162 1.10 -10.52 -4.08
C LYS A 162 1.56 -10.17 -2.66
N LEU A 163 2.81 -9.73 -2.53
CA LEU A 163 3.40 -9.33 -1.25
C LEU A 163 2.54 -8.26 -0.57
N VAL A 164 2.21 -7.18 -1.27
CA VAL A 164 1.38 -6.11 -0.74
C VAL A 164 -0.03 -6.62 -0.37
N ALA A 165 -0.66 -7.41 -1.26
CA ALA A 165 -2.00 -7.93 -1.02
C ALA A 165 -2.06 -8.83 0.22
N GLU A 166 -1.13 -9.79 0.37
CA GLU A 166 -1.14 -10.71 1.50
C GLU A 166 -0.84 -10.01 2.83
N LEU A 167 0.07 -9.04 2.86
CA LEU A 167 0.33 -8.25 4.07
C LEU A 167 -0.88 -7.37 4.45
N MET A 168 -1.57 -6.79 3.47
CA MET A 168 -2.82 -6.04 3.72
C MET A 168 -3.92 -6.97 4.24
N ILE A 169 -4.08 -8.17 3.68
CA ILE A 169 -5.05 -9.17 4.15
C ILE A 169 -4.72 -9.59 5.60
N ALA A 170 -3.45 -9.85 5.91
CA ALA A 170 -3.00 -10.19 7.25
C ALA A 170 -3.33 -9.07 8.26
N ALA A 171 -3.04 -7.81 7.90
CA ALA A 171 -3.35 -6.66 8.75
C ALA A 171 -4.86 -6.50 8.97
N ASN A 172 -5.64 -6.51 7.89
CA ASN A 172 -7.11 -6.37 7.96
C ASN A 172 -7.75 -7.50 8.76
N SER A 173 -7.31 -8.74 8.55
CA SER A 173 -7.81 -9.91 9.29
C SER A 173 -7.48 -9.83 10.78
N THR A 174 -6.27 -9.38 11.12
CA THR A 174 -5.84 -9.23 12.51
C THR A 174 -6.63 -8.16 13.23
N TRP A 175 -6.73 -6.96 12.64
CA TRP A 175 -7.51 -5.87 13.23
C TRP A 175 -9.01 -6.14 13.21
N GLY A 176 -9.54 -6.79 12.16
CA GLY A 176 -10.94 -7.22 12.10
C GLY A 176 -11.31 -8.17 13.24
N LYS A 177 -10.43 -9.15 13.55
CA LYS A 177 -10.60 -10.02 14.71
C LYS A 177 -10.56 -9.28 16.03
N ALA A 178 -9.62 -8.33 16.19
CA ALA A 178 -9.51 -7.51 17.40
C ALA A 178 -10.79 -6.67 17.62
N LEU A 179 -11.33 -6.04 16.59
CA LEU A 179 -12.58 -5.28 16.65
C LEU A 179 -13.78 -6.19 16.97
N SER A 180 -13.87 -7.36 16.33
CA SER A 180 -14.91 -8.34 16.59
C SER A 180 -14.88 -8.82 18.03
N ASN A 181 -13.69 -9.12 18.57
CA ASN A 181 -13.52 -9.54 19.97
C ASN A 181 -13.90 -8.42 20.96
N ALA A 182 -13.74 -7.16 20.58
CA ALA A 182 -14.17 -6.00 21.36
C ALA A 182 -15.66 -5.68 21.18
N GLY A 183 -16.40 -6.43 20.36
CA GLY A 183 -17.82 -6.16 20.07
C GLY A 183 -18.05 -4.91 19.24
N ILE A 184 -17.04 -4.43 18.53
CA ILE A 184 -17.09 -3.25 17.67
C ILE A 184 -17.43 -3.68 16.24
N PRO A 185 -18.56 -3.24 15.66
CA PRO A 185 -18.88 -3.52 14.27
C PRO A 185 -17.85 -2.88 13.34
N ALA A 186 -17.35 -3.65 12.39
CA ALA A 186 -16.42 -3.21 11.35
C ALA A 186 -16.76 -3.87 10.01
N LEU A 187 -16.48 -3.17 8.93
CA LEU A 187 -16.62 -3.62 7.53
C LEU A 187 -15.24 -3.89 6.93
#